data_2c6e1de591cd985525200b1bc1f00af8
#
_entry.id   2c6e1de591cd985525200b1bc1f00af8
#
_cell.length_a   1.000
_cell.length_b   1.000
_cell.length_c   1.000
_cell.angle_alpha   90.00
_cell.angle_beta   90.00
_cell.angle_gamma   90.00
#
_symmetry.space_group_name_H-M   'P 1'
#
loop_
_entity.id
_entity.type
_entity.pdbx_description
1 polymer ?
#
loop_
_entity_poly.entity_id
_entity_poly.type
_entity_poly.pdbx_seq_one_letter_code
_entity_poly.pdbx_strand_id
1 'polypeptide(L)'
;MRGEVNRARGAVVSGLVWAVTRVVLLLYVCKVLTVPGGMDITSDVSVIYHGWFDRLSDGTFPSGDVTWQYPPAAALVILSPGLLTGVGLLDYTSAFFALACAADALVFGLLLYAVRQRGPRDAEAGTRRRAGVWAWVVGVPLLGPTAYARYDLMVTALAVAALLAAARHPRTAGVLAGVGALVKVWPVLLLLGTPRGRATRILWLSALVTVVVVTAGFAATMPGALDFLSAQGGRGTEVESVSSLALHAARQFGWEGQVLLRYGSMEFVGPGVRTVSNVAVVLTGAGFGWLVLWRLRARTWTPATVADTAFTAVLVFVVTSRVLSPQYLVWLVGLAAVCLTLRASRQALPGWLVVVAAGLTQLEFPVWFADVVASEGKGVLVLAVRNVLLVVATVIAGVRLWRSTVPRAAGGTRPVRSASLPRSTAGVTAPAADLHRRASGR
;
A
#
# COMPACT_ATOMS: atom_id res chain seq x y z
N MET A 1 20.38 -6.00 29.44
CA MET A 1 21.60 -5.49 28.78
C MET A 1 21.86 -6.08 27.38
N ARG A 2 22.18 -7.37 27.17
CA ARG A 2 22.48 -7.90 25.80
C ARG A 2 21.34 -7.69 24.79
N GLY A 3 20.07 -7.80 25.16
CA GLY A 3 18.93 -7.58 24.25
C GLY A 3 18.71 -6.10 23.86
N GLU A 4 19.08 -5.16 24.72
CA GLU A 4 18.99 -3.71 24.44
C GLU A 4 20.13 -3.25 23.54
N VAL A 5 21.35 -3.74 23.80
CA VAL A 5 22.52 -3.48 22.94
C VAL A 5 22.29 -3.99 21.52
N ASN A 6 21.73 -5.21 21.36
CA ASN A 6 21.40 -5.76 20.04
C ASN A 6 20.25 -4.98 19.34
N ARG A 7 19.33 -4.40 20.11
CA ARG A 7 18.26 -3.54 19.54
C ARG A 7 18.82 -2.20 19.09
N ALA A 8 19.65 -1.56 19.89
CA ALA A 8 20.29 -0.30 19.52
C ALA A 8 21.20 -0.47 18.31
N ARG A 9 22.08 -1.49 18.30
CA ARG A 9 22.95 -1.81 17.16
C ARG A 9 22.15 -2.02 15.86
N GLY A 10 21.06 -2.78 15.91
CA GLY A 10 20.25 -3.01 14.71
C GLY A 10 19.48 -1.78 14.21
N ALA A 11 19.12 -0.83 15.09
CA ALA A 11 18.54 0.44 14.68
C ALA A 11 19.60 1.35 14.03
N VAL A 12 20.81 1.39 14.59
CA VAL A 12 21.93 2.13 14.01
C VAL A 12 22.29 1.60 12.62
N VAL A 13 22.44 0.27 12.47
CA VAL A 13 22.75 -0.33 11.15
C VAL A 13 21.67 -0.03 10.12
N SER A 14 20.39 -0.20 10.46
CA SER A 14 19.30 0.13 9.52
C SER A 14 19.24 1.62 9.20
N GLY A 15 19.57 2.50 10.15
CA GLY A 15 19.66 3.94 9.94
C GLY A 15 20.81 4.34 9.01
N LEU A 16 21.98 3.73 9.18
CA LEU A 16 23.13 3.98 8.29
C LEU A 16 22.85 3.52 6.85
N VAL A 17 22.29 2.30 6.68
CA VAL A 17 21.93 1.78 5.35
C VAL A 17 20.87 2.65 4.71
N TRP A 18 19.85 3.07 5.48
CA TRP A 18 18.84 4.01 5.03
C TRP A 18 19.49 5.31 4.55
N ALA A 19 20.34 5.94 5.36
CA ALA A 19 20.97 7.22 5.03
C ALA A 19 21.83 7.11 3.76
N VAL A 20 22.70 6.11 3.68
CA VAL A 20 23.58 5.91 2.50
C VAL A 20 22.78 5.72 1.23
N THR A 21 21.74 4.84 1.27
CA THR A 21 20.92 4.57 0.09
C THR A 21 20.10 5.79 -0.33
N ARG A 22 19.66 6.64 0.62
CA ARG A 22 18.91 7.87 0.31
C ARG A 22 19.80 8.96 -0.26
N VAL A 23 21.04 9.08 0.24
CA VAL A 23 22.03 9.97 -0.40
C VAL A 23 22.20 9.57 -1.87
N VAL A 24 22.34 8.28 -2.19
CA VAL A 24 22.47 7.82 -3.58
C VAL A 24 21.22 8.19 -4.41
N LEU A 25 20.01 8.01 -3.87
CA LEU A 25 18.78 8.42 -4.57
C LEU A 25 18.73 9.93 -4.81
N LEU A 26 19.13 10.74 -3.81
CA LEU A 26 19.20 12.19 -3.95
C LEU A 26 20.23 12.59 -5.03
N LEU A 27 21.38 11.95 -5.10
CA LEU A 27 22.37 12.22 -6.15
C LEU A 27 21.80 11.96 -7.56
N TYR A 28 20.92 10.95 -7.72
CA TYR A 28 20.24 10.70 -8.98
C TYR A 28 19.19 11.78 -9.30
N VAL A 29 18.29 12.13 -8.37
CA VAL A 29 17.24 13.13 -8.65
C VAL A 29 17.80 14.54 -8.74
N CYS A 30 18.90 14.85 -8.09
CA CYS A 30 19.64 16.10 -8.24
C CYS A 30 20.58 16.10 -9.48
N LYS A 31 20.53 15.05 -10.33
CA LYS A 31 21.29 14.93 -11.57
C LYS A 31 22.81 14.95 -11.41
N VAL A 32 23.31 14.66 -10.22
CA VAL A 32 24.76 14.43 -9.95
C VAL A 32 25.18 13.07 -10.55
N LEU A 33 24.32 12.07 -10.44
CA LEU A 33 24.45 10.77 -11.09
C LEU A 33 23.42 10.66 -12.23
N THR A 34 23.82 10.05 -13.32
CA THR A 34 22.95 9.80 -14.49
C THR A 34 22.24 8.47 -14.34
N VAL A 35 20.94 8.45 -14.64
CA VAL A 35 20.15 7.21 -14.66
C VAL A 35 20.56 6.39 -15.88
N PRO A 36 20.84 5.08 -15.72
CA PRO A 36 21.08 4.20 -16.86
C PRO A 36 19.89 4.25 -17.84
N GLY A 37 20.18 4.37 -19.15
CA GLY A 37 19.14 4.55 -20.18
C GLY A 37 18.89 6.02 -20.55
N GLY A 38 19.47 6.99 -19.82
CA GLY A 38 19.46 8.43 -20.18
C GLY A 38 18.12 9.15 -20.05
N MET A 39 17.07 8.47 -19.51
CA MET A 39 15.75 9.08 -19.33
C MET A 39 15.75 10.07 -18.15
N ASP A 40 15.22 11.27 -18.37
CA ASP A 40 14.99 12.23 -17.29
C ASP A 40 13.70 11.88 -16.52
N ILE A 41 13.86 11.17 -15.41
CA ILE A 41 12.75 10.79 -14.53
C ILE A 41 12.22 11.95 -13.69
N THR A 42 12.93 13.07 -13.64
CA THR A 42 12.60 14.24 -12.79
C THR A 42 11.72 15.24 -13.52
N SER A 43 11.49 15.07 -14.82
CA SER A 43 10.67 15.96 -15.65
C SER A 43 9.23 16.14 -15.13
N ASP A 44 8.63 15.12 -14.50
CA ASP A 44 7.33 15.28 -13.87
C ASP A 44 7.36 16.32 -12.75
N VAL A 45 8.43 16.40 -11.98
CA VAL A 45 8.55 17.38 -10.89
C VAL A 45 8.91 18.76 -11.44
N SER A 46 9.93 18.83 -12.32
CA SER A 46 10.47 20.10 -12.78
C SER A 46 9.60 20.80 -13.83
N VAL A 47 8.71 20.06 -14.52
CA VAL A 47 7.85 20.61 -15.58
C VAL A 47 6.38 20.50 -15.18
N ILE A 48 5.88 19.27 -14.98
CA ILE A 48 4.43 19.05 -14.78
C ILE A 48 3.98 19.58 -13.42
N TYR A 49 4.63 19.15 -12.31
CA TYR A 49 4.23 19.59 -10.97
C TYR A 49 4.52 21.07 -10.72
N HIS A 50 5.62 21.58 -11.29
CA HIS A 50 5.92 23.00 -11.22
C HIS A 50 4.87 23.83 -12.00
N GLY A 51 4.47 23.42 -13.18
CA GLY A 51 3.38 24.07 -13.92
C GLY A 51 2.02 23.99 -13.21
N TRP A 52 1.75 22.91 -12.49
CA TRP A 52 0.56 22.82 -11.64
C TRP A 52 0.70 23.70 -10.39
N PHE A 53 1.90 23.81 -9.81
CA PHE A 53 2.17 24.70 -8.68
C PHE A 53 1.83 26.15 -9.04
N ASP A 54 2.24 26.63 -10.20
CA ASP A 54 1.93 27.99 -10.67
C ASP A 54 0.42 28.21 -10.75
N ARG A 55 -0.31 27.34 -11.44
CA ARG A 55 -1.78 27.44 -11.56
C ARG A 55 -2.52 27.35 -10.24
N LEU A 56 -2.10 26.44 -9.37
CA LEU A 56 -2.70 26.30 -8.02
C LEU A 56 -2.41 27.50 -7.13
N SER A 57 -1.23 28.12 -7.30
CA SER A 57 -0.86 29.38 -6.60
C SER A 57 -1.70 30.55 -7.03
N ASP A 58 -2.19 30.57 -8.30
CA ASP A 58 -3.14 31.54 -8.82
C ASP A 58 -4.59 31.25 -8.38
N GLY A 59 -4.81 30.25 -7.53
CA GLY A 59 -6.13 29.93 -6.95
C GLY A 59 -7.05 29.11 -7.87
N THR A 60 -6.52 28.47 -8.93
CA THR A 60 -7.30 27.64 -9.85
C THR A 60 -6.72 26.25 -10.02
N PHE A 61 -7.58 25.23 -10.16
CA PHE A 61 -7.12 23.90 -10.54
C PHE A 61 -6.71 23.86 -12.00
N PRO A 62 -5.81 22.94 -12.42
CA PRO A 62 -5.40 22.76 -13.81
C PRO A 62 -6.54 22.16 -14.67
N SER A 63 -7.68 22.84 -14.72
CA SER A 63 -8.86 22.46 -15.52
C SER A 63 -8.48 22.47 -17.00
N GLY A 64 -8.79 21.39 -17.70
CA GLY A 64 -8.42 21.22 -19.13
C GLY A 64 -7.03 20.61 -19.34
N ASP A 65 -6.19 20.46 -18.30
CA ASP A 65 -4.98 19.66 -18.39
C ASP A 65 -5.32 18.17 -18.19
N VAL A 66 -5.24 17.40 -19.26
CA VAL A 66 -5.55 15.97 -19.25
C VAL A 66 -4.64 15.15 -18.33
N THR A 67 -3.52 15.72 -17.88
CA THR A 67 -2.60 15.07 -16.93
C THR A 67 -3.04 15.26 -15.49
N TRP A 68 -3.88 16.29 -15.18
CA TRP A 68 -4.47 16.46 -13.86
C TRP A 68 -5.67 15.54 -13.66
N GLN A 69 -5.46 14.46 -12.92
CA GLN A 69 -6.47 13.42 -12.69
C GLN A 69 -6.61 13.10 -11.20
N TYR A 70 -6.22 14.03 -10.35
CA TYR A 70 -6.08 13.81 -8.91
C TYR A 70 -7.18 14.51 -8.12
N PRO A 71 -7.61 13.92 -6.98
CA PRO A 71 -8.52 14.56 -6.06
C PRO A 71 -7.95 15.88 -5.48
N PRO A 72 -8.79 16.76 -4.95
CA PRO A 72 -8.41 18.14 -4.65
C PRO A 72 -7.28 18.31 -3.63
N ALA A 73 -7.12 17.44 -2.64
CA ALA A 73 -6.03 17.57 -1.69
C ALA A 73 -4.64 17.22 -2.27
N ALA A 74 -4.55 16.71 -3.52
CA ALA A 74 -3.29 16.65 -4.23
C ALA A 74 -2.65 18.03 -4.38
N ALA A 75 -3.48 19.09 -4.47
CA ALA A 75 -3.02 20.47 -4.48
C ALA A 75 -2.14 20.82 -3.25
N LEU A 76 -2.48 20.30 -2.05
CA LEU A 76 -1.67 20.55 -0.86
C LEU A 76 -0.25 19.98 -0.99
N VAL A 77 -0.12 18.83 -1.64
CA VAL A 77 1.19 18.19 -1.87
C VAL A 77 1.98 18.98 -2.91
N ILE A 78 1.34 19.38 -4.01
CA ILE A 78 1.98 20.15 -5.09
C ILE A 78 2.36 21.56 -4.61
N LEU A 79 1.56 22.19 -3.74
CA LEU A 79 1.86 23.50 -3.15
C LEU A 79 2.89 23.44 -2.02
N SER A 80 3.08 22.29 -1.37
CA SER A 80 3.95 22.18 -0.19
C SER A 80 5.42 22.61 -0.42
N PRO A 81 6.07 22.40 -1.60
CA PRO A 81 7.40 22.93 -1.86
C PRO A 81 7.49 24.46 -1.76
N GLY A 82 6.37 25.17 -2.03
CA GLY A 82 6.27 26.61 -1.90
C GLY A 82 6.62 27.14 -0.51
N LEU A 83 6.45 26.31 0.54
CA LEU A 83 6.84 26.69 1.91
C LEU A 83 8.36 26.87 2.05
N LEU A 84 9.16 26.12 1.27
CA LEU A 84 10.62 26.19 1.28
C LEU A 84 11.15 27.21 0.26
N THR A 85 10.48 27.34 -0.89
CA THR A 85 10.83 28.34 -1.91
C THR A 85 10.52 29.75 -1.42
N GLY A 86 9.39 29.96 -0.72
CA GLY A 86 8.96 31.25 -0.20
C GLY A 86 9.91 31.87 0.82
N VAL A 87 10.74 31.05 1.49
CA VAL A 87 11.81 31.53 2.40
C VAL A 87 13.18 31.59 1.70
N GLY A 88 13.23 31.39 0.37
CA GLY A 88 14.44 31.51 -0.43
C GLY A 88 15.51 30.41 -0.20
N LEU A 89 15.14 29.29 0.41
CA LEU A 89 16.08 28.21 0.76
C LEU A 89 16.39 27.31 -0.44
N LEU A 90 15.39 26.98 -1.25
CA LEU A 90 15.51 26.00 -2.33
C LEU A 90 14.63 26.43 -3.52
N ASP A 91 14.97 26.02 -4.73
CA ASP A 91 14.05 26.03 -5.87
C ASP A 91 12.94 24.98 -5.68
N TYR A 92 11.86 25.07 -6.50
CA TYR A 92 10.71 24.16 -6.40
C TYR A 92 11.08 22.69 -6.46
N THR A 93 11.93 22.32 -7.40
CA THR A 93 12.32 20.94 -7.66
C THR A 93 13.12 20.36 -6.50
N SER A 94 14.11 21.10 -6.00
CA SER A 94 14.91 20.73 -4.83
C SER A 94 14.08 20.67 -3.56
N ALA A 95 13.14 21.60 -3.38
CA ALA A 95 12.20 21.61 -2.26
C ALA A 95 11.29 20.37 -2.29
N PHE A 96 10.81 19.97 -3.46
CA PHE A 96 10.02 18.75 -3.63
C PHE A 96 10.81 17.49 -3.23
N PHE A 97 12.07 17.35 -3.67
CA PHE A 97 12.91 16.21 -3.31
C PHE A 97 13.24 16.18 -1.80
N ALA A 98 13.44 17.34 -1.18
CA ALA A 98 13.64 17.44 0.26
C ALA A 98 12.38 16.95 1.02
N LEU A 99 11.18 17.34 0.59
CA LEU A 99 9.92 16.86 1.18
C LEU A 99 9.68 15.37 0.93
N ALA A 100 10.03 14.85 -0.24
CA ALA A 100 9.99 13.41 -0.52
C ALA A 100 10.93 12.63 0.42
N CYS A 101 12.16 13.12 0.62
CA CYS A 101 13.10 12.56 1.58
C CYS A 101 12.56 12.63 3.02
N ALA A 102 11.92 13.73 3.41
CA ALA A 102 11.29 13.87 4.72
C ALA A 102 10.13 12.88 4.91
N ALA A 103 9.31 12.65 3.88
CA ALA A 103 8.23 11.66 3.91
C ALA A 103 8.79 10.23 4.05
N ASP A 104 9.86 9.88 3.34
CA ASP A 104 10.58 8.61 3.49
C ASP A 104 11.15 8.44 4.91
N ALA A 105 11.81 9.47 5.45
CA ALA A 105 12.33 9.49 6.81
C ALA A 105 11.21 9.32 7.85
N LEU A 106 10.05 9.92 7.62
CA LEU A 106 8.87 9.77 8.46
C LEU A 106 8.40 8.31 8.48
N VAL A 107 8.27 7.66 7.32
CA VAL A 107 7.89 6.24 7.25
C VAL A 107 8.91 5.37 7.99
N PHE A 108 10.20 5.58 7.74
CA PHE A 108 11.26 4.86 8.44
C PHE A 108 11.18 5.05 9.95
N GLY A 109 11.02 6.28 10.43
CA GLY A 109 10.85 6.62 11.85
C GLY A 109 9.61 5.97 12.47
N LEU A 110 8.47 5.99 11.78
CA LEU A 110 7.23 5.35 12.21
C LEU A 110 7.36 3.83 12.34
N LEU A 111 8.04 3.17 11.40
CA LEU A 111 8.30 1.73 11.45
C LEU A 111 9.26 1.38 12.61
N LEU A 112 10.33 2.16 12.82
CA LEU A 112 11.22 1.99 13.97
C LEU A 112 10.48 2.17 15.29
N TYR A 113 9.63 3.20 15.39
CA TYR A 113 8.80 3.45 16.56
C TYR A 113 7.85 2.28 16.84
N ALA A 114 7.17 1.77 15.79
CA ALA A 114 6.29 0.61 15.92
C ALA A 114 7.01 -0.66 16.43
N VAL A 115 8.26 -0.86 16.01
CA VAL A 115 9.11 -1.96 16.51
C VAL A 115 9.49 -1.77 17.99
N ARG A 116 9.74 -0.53 18.43
CA ARG A 116 10.17 -0.21 19.81
C ARG A 116 9.04 -0.34 20.84
N GLN A 117 7.80 -0.04 20.48
CA GLN A 117 6.66 0.05 21.40
C GLN A 117 6.23 -1.27 22.08
N ARG A 118 6.79 -2.42 21.73
CA ARG A 118 6.36 -3.73 22.23
C ARG A 118 7.48 -4.42 22.98
N GLY A 119 7.18 -4.71 24.26
CA GLY A 119 8.08 -5.06 25.34
C GLY A 119 9.09 -6.22 25.21
N PRO A 120 9.86 -6.46 26.33
CA PRO A 120 11.11 -7.23 26.34
C PRO A 120 10.97 -8.74 26.19
N ARG A 121 9.78 -9.31 26.29
CA ARG A 121 9.56 -10.77 26.41
C ARG A 121 9.74 -11.61 25.13
N ASP A 122 10.09 -10.99 24.00
CA ASP A 122 10.11 -11.68 22.70
C ASP A 122 11.41 -11.43 21.93
N ALA A 123 12.55 -11.98 22.33
CA ALA A 123 13.83 -11.82 21.61
C ALA A 123 13.74 -12.36 20.15
N GLU A 124 13.13 -13.53 19.92
CA GLU A 124 12.87 -14.07 18.57
C GLU A 124 11.83 -13.26 17.78
N ALA A 125 10.82 -12.70 18.48
CA ALA A 125 9.81 -11.83 17.88
C ALA A 125 10.40 -10.47 17.42
N GLY A 126 11.49 -10.02 18.04
CA GLY A 126 12.21 -8.79 17.65
C GLY A 126 12.81 -8.86 16.25
N THR A 127 13.32 -10.00 15.85
CA THR A 127 13.92 -10.21 14.52
C THR A 127 12.88 -10.15 13.41
N ARG A 128 11.71 -10.78 13.58
CA ARG A 128 10.63 -10.74 12.59
C ARG A 128 10.05 -9.34 12.38
N ARG A 129 9.97 -8.52 13.43
CA ARG A 129 9.42 -7.15 13.36
C ARG A 129 10.34 -6.19 12.62
N ARG A 130 11.66 -6.41 12.68
CA ARG A 130 12.62 -5.63 11.91
C ARG A 130 12.55 -5.90 10.41
N ALA A 131 11.93 -7.01 9.98
CA ALA A 131 11.69 -7.29 8.58
C ALA A 131 10.91 -6.17 7.88
N GLY A 132 9.94 -5.53 8.57
CA GLY A 132 9.22 -4.38 8.02
C GLY A 132 10.11 -3.16 7.81
N VAL A 133 10.98 -2.85 8.78
CA VAL A 133 11.98 -1.78 8.63
C VAL A 133 12.91 -2.06 7.45
N TRP A 134 13.41 -3.29 7.34
CA TRP A 134 14.29 -3.69 6.24
C TRP A 134 13.58 -3.72 4.89
N ALA A 135 12.30 -4.12 4.83
CA ALA A 135 11.52 -4.06 3.60
C ALA A 135 11.41 -2.63 3.06
N TRP A 136 11.26 -1.63 3.95
CA TRP A 136 11.29 -0.22 3.58
C TRP A 136 12.68 0.26 3.16
N VAL A 137 13.70 -0.04 4.00
CA VAL A 137 15.10 0.38 3.78
C VAL A 137 15.65 -0.13 2.44
N VAL A 138 15.27 -1.36 2.05
CA VAL A 138 15.72 -2.01 0.81
C VAL A 138 14.74 -1.73 -0.35
N GLY A 139 13.43 -1.76 -0.11
CA GLY A 139 12.43 -1.68 -1.17
C GLY A 139 12.39 -0.33 -1.88
N VAL A 140 12.59 0.79 -1.15
CA VAL A 140 12.62 2.11 -1.78
C VAL A 140 13.83 2.29 -2.72
N PRO A 141 15.09 1.98 -2.34
CA PRO A 141 16.20 2.07 -3.27
C PRO A 141 16.15 1.04 -4.40
N LEU A 142 15.52 -0.13 -4.20
CA LEU A 142 15.26 -1.08 -5.29
C LEU A 142 14.30 -0.52 -6.34
N LEU A 143 13.35 0.35 -5.95
CA LEU A 143 12.52 1.08 -6.91
C LEU A 143 13.27 2.24 -7.58
N GLY A 144 14.44 2.59 -7.04
CA GLY A 144 15.31 3.62 -7.59
C GLY A 144 14.79 5.04 -7.41
N PRO A 145 15.38 5.99 -8.16
CA PRO A 145 15.09 7.41 -8.00
C PRO A 145 13.65 7.80 -8.37
N THR A 146 12.92 6.96 -9.13
CA THR A 146 11.49 7.14 -9.43
C THR A 146 10.66 7.33 -8.15
N ALA A 147 11.04 6.68 -7.04
CA ALA A 147 10.38 6.86 -5.76
C ALA A 147 10.38 8.32 -5.27
N TYR A 148 11.45 9.07 -5.52
CA TYR A 148 11.60 10.47 -5.11
C TYR A 148 11.08 11.47 -6.13
N ALA A 149 11.00 11.06 -7.40
CA ALA A 149 10.49 11.87 -8.50
C ALA A 149 8.96 11.85 -8.63
N ARG A 150 8.25 11.35 -7.61
CA ARG A 150 6.77 11.28 -7.55
C ARG A 150 6.29 11.58 -6.13
N TYR A 151 5.12 12.21 -6.00
CA TYR A 151 4.55 12.51 -4.68
C TYR A 151 3.95 11.30 -3.95
N ASP A 152 4.07 10.13 -4.53
CA ASP A 152 3.56 8.85 -4.01
C ASP A 152 4.17 8.44 -2.66
N LEU A 153 5.39 8.88 -2.36
CA LEU A 153 6.00 8.74 -1.02
C LEU A 153 5.18 9.46 0.06
N MET A 154 4.68 10.67 -0.23
CA MET A 154 3.89 11.47 0.71
C MET A 154 2.54 10.78 1.01
N VAL A 155 1.89 10.25 -0.04
CA VAL A 155 0.67 9.45 0.11
C VAL A 155 0.93 8.18 0.92
N THR A 156 2.04 7.51 0.65
CA THR A 156 2.45 6.29 1.38
C THR A 156 2.71 6.60 2.85
N ALA A 157 3.33 7.74 3.16
CA ALA A 157 3.54 8.17 4.54
C ALA A 157 2.22 8.37 5.29
N LEU A 158 1.22 9.01 4.66
CA LEU A 158 -0.13 9.14 5.23
C LEU A 158 -0.77 7.78 5.49
N ALA A 159 -0.67 6.85 4.54
CA ALA A 159 -1.24 5.52 4.65
C ALA A 159 -0.57 4.67 5.75
N VAL A 160 0.76 4.68 5.83
CA VAL A 160 1.53 4.00 6.88
C VAL A 160 1.18 4.58 8.25
N ALA A 161 1.14 5.91 8.38
CA ALA A 161 0.75 6.59 9.62
C ALA A 161 -0.68 6.22 10.04
N ALA A 162 -1.64 6.21 9.09
CA ALA A 162 -3.02 5.80 9.33
C ALA A 162 -3.12 4.36 9.86
N LEU A 163 -2.43 3.41 9.22
CA LEU A 163 -2.43 2.00 9.63
C LEU A 163 -1.82 1.79 11.02
N LEU A 164 -0.71 2.45 11.33
CA LEU A 164 -0.06 2.34 12.64
C LEU A 164 -0.87 3.02 13.75
N ALA A 165 -1.62 4.08 13.41
CA ALA A 165 -2.50 4.78 14.33
C ALA A 165 -3.83 4.04 14.58
N ALA A 166 -4.31 3.21 13.65
CA ALA A 166 -5.67 2.67 13.62
C ALA A 166 -6.12 1.97 14.90
N ALA A 167 -5.21 1.27 15.58
CA ALA A 167 -5.54 0.53 16.81
C ALA A 167 -5.70 1.40 18.07
N ARG A 168 -4.99 2.54 18.14
CA ARG A 168 -4.92 3.39 19.33
C ARG A 168 -5.60 4.75 19.16
N HIS A 169 -5.55 5.29 17.98
CA HIS A 169 -6.00 6.62 17.62
C HIS A 169 -6.94 6.58 16.40
N PRO A 170 -8.16 6.01 16.53
CA PRO A 170 -9.06 5.81 15.39
C PRO A 170 -9.47 7.11 14.70
N ARG A 171 -9.60 8.24 15.43
CA ARG A 171 -9.86 9.56 14.82
C ARG A 171 -8.73 10.00 13.92
N THR A 172 -7.50 9.97 14.42
CA THR A 172 -6.30 10.33 13.65
C THR A 172 -6.12 9.45 12.42
N ALA A 173 -6.32 8.13 12.59
CA ALA A 173 -6.27 7.19 11.48
C ALA A 173 -7.32 7.50 10.40
N GLY A 174 -8.54 7.87 10.82
CA GLY A 174 -9.60 8.28 9.91
C GLY A 174 -9.26 9.56 9.15
N VAL A 175 -8.77 10.60 9.86
CA VAL A 175 -8.33 11.86 9.23
C VAL A 175 -7.21 11.60 8.21
N LEU A 176 -6.17 10.85 8.60
CA LEU A 176 -5.04 10.54 7.70
C LEU A 176 -5.48 9.72 6.48
N ALA A 177 -6.39 8.75 6.64
CA ALA A 177 -6.96 8.00 5.53
C ALA A 177 -7.82 8.88 4.62
N GLY A 178 -8.60 9.81 5.18
CA GLY A 178 -9.42 10.76 4.45
C GLY A 178 -8.59 11.75 3.64
N VAL A 179 -7.57 12.37 4.26
CA VAL A 179 -6.62 13.23 3.54
C VAL A 179 -5.90 12.43 2.46
N GLY A 180 -5.38 11.24 2.80
CA GLY A 180 -4.72 10.37 1.82
C GLY A 180 -5.63 10.04 0.63
N ALA A 181 -6.91 9.75 0.87
CA ALA A 181 -7.89 9.47 -0.19
C ALA A 181 -8.16 10.67 -1.09
N LEU A 182 -8.04 11.88 -0.56
CA LEU A 182 -8.17 13.12 -1.32
C LEU A 182 -6.87 13.58 -1.98
N VAL A 183 -5.72 13.05 -1.57
CA VAL A 183 -4.45 13.22 -2.32
C VAL A 183 -4.38 12.20 -3.45
N LYS A 184 -4.79 10.96 -3.20
CA LYS A 184 -4.85 9.87 -4.20
C LYS A 184 -5.86 8.82 -3.75
N VAL A 185 -6.80 8.41 -4.58
CA VAL A 185 -8.02 7.67 -4.18
C VAL A 185 -7.75 6.39 -3.37
N TRP A 186 -6.67 5.65 -3.64
CA TRP A 186 -6.42 4.31 -3.10
C TRP A 186 -6.38 4.21 -1.55
N PRO A 187 -5.98 5.23 -0.75
CA PRO A 187 -6.01 5.14 0.70
C PRO A 187 -7.39 4.91 1.33
N VAL A 188 -8.47 5.12 0.58
CA VAL A 188 -9.81 4.72 1.04
C VAL A 188 -9.89 3.22 1.33
N LEU A 189 -9.08 2.39 0.66
CA LEU A 189 -9.04 0.95 0.85
C LEU A 189 -8.50 0.53 2.23
N LEU A 190 -7.80 1.42 2.95
CA LEU A 190 -7.35 1.20 4.33
C LEU A 190 -8.53 0.95 5.28
N LEU A 191 -9.70 1.50 4.97
CA LEU A 191 -10.90 1.39 5.79
C LEU A 191 -11.49 -0.02 5.78
N LEU A 192 -11.28 -0.80 4.72
CA LEU A 192 -11.90 -2.12 4.52
C LEU A 192 -11.56 -3.13 5.62
N GLY A 193 -10.33 -3.09 6.13
CA GLY A 193 -9.81 -4.03 7.13
C GLY A 193 -10.23 -3.76 8.57
N THR A 194 -11.05 -2.75 8.85
CA THR A 194 -11.41 -2.37 10.21
C THR A 194 -12.47 -3.28 10.81
N PRO A 195 -12.31 -3.80 12.06
CA PRO A 195 -13.29 -4.68 12.71
C PRO A 195 -14.58 -3.91 13.03
N ARG A 196 -15.72 -4.62 13.16
CA ARG A 196 -16.98 -3.98 13.54
C ARG A 196 -16.90 -3.44 14.97
N GLY A 197 -17.39 -2.21 15.22
CA GLY A 197 -17.44 -1.64 16.56
C GLY A 197 -17.35 -0.11 16.60
N ARG A 198 -17.32 0.45 17.83
CA ARG A 198 -17.29 1.91 18.05
C ARG A 198 -16.05 2.57 17.45
N ALA A 199 -14.88 1.96 17.61
CA ALA A 199 -13.63 2.51 17.07
C ALA A 199 -13.67 2.64 15.54
N THR A 200 -14.24 1.63 14.85
CA THR A 200 -14.42 1.67 13.40
C THR A 200 -15.40 2.76 12.98
N ARG A 201 -16.52 2.94 13.69
CA ARG A 201 -17.46 4.04 13.38
C ARG A 201 -16.78 5.40 13.51
N ILE A 202 -15.98 5.61 14.57
CA ILE A 202 -15.21 6.82 14.77
C ILE A 202 -14.23 7.04 13.61
N LEU A 203 -13.48 6.01 13.24
CA LEU A 203 -12.50 6.07 12.14
C LEU A 203 -13.18 6.42 10.81
N TRP A 204 -14.25 5.71 10.45
CA TRP A 204 -14.98 5.95 9.20
C TRP A 204 -15.64 7.32 9.17
N LEU A 205 -16.25 7.74 10.28
CA LEU A 205 -16.87 9.05 10.39
C LEU A 205 -15.80 10.16 10.28
N SER A 206 -14.66 10.00 10.95
CA SER A 206 -13.56 10.97 10.83
C SER A 206 -13.02 11.05 9.40
N ALA A 207 -12.88 9.91 8.70
CA ALA A 207 -12.48 9.90 7.30
C ALA A 207 -13.52 10.61 6.42
N LEU A 208 -14.81 10.28 6.58
CA LEU A 208 -15.90 10.91 5.83
C LEU A 208 -15.98 12.42 6.07
N VAL A 209 -15.95 12.84 7.32
CA VAL A 209 -15.97 14.29 7.67
C VAL A 209 -14.77 14.98 7.04
N THR A 210 -13.57 14.40 7.11
CA THR A 210 -12.38 14.97 6.48
C THR A 210 -12.57 15.09 4.96
N VAL A 211 -13.06 14.03 4.30
CA VAL A 211 -13.32 14.08 2.86
C VAL A 211 -14.33 15.16 2.51
N VAL A 212 -15.45 15.25 3.23
CA VAL A 212 -16.49 16.23 2.95
C VAL A 212 -15.97 17.65 3.19
N VAL A 213 -15.34 17.91 4.34
CA VAL A 213 -14.89 19.27 4.71
C VAL A 213 -13.79 19.75 3.76
N VAL A 214 -12.80 18.93 3.46
CA VAL A 214 -11.70 19.33 2.56
C VAL A 214 -12.20 19.51 1.13
N THR A 215 -13.04 18.59 0.62
CA THR A 215 -13.62 18.73 -0.72
C THR A 215 -14.49 19.97 -0.83
N ALA A 216 -15.37 20.22 0.16
CA ALA A 216 -16.21 21.41 0.19
C ALA A 216 -15.38 22.70 0.27
N GLY A 217 -14.31 22.70 1.07
CA GLY A 217 -13.39 23.84 1.15
C GLY A 217 -12.76 24.16 -0.20
N PHE A 218 -12.19 23.18 -0.89
CA PHE A 218 -11.63 23.39 -2.24
C PHE A 218 -12.70 23.80 -3.25
N ALA A 219 -13.86 23.13 -3.27
CA ALA A 219 -14.93 23.43 -4.21
C ALA A 219 -15.49 24.86 -4.02
N ALA A 220 -15.48 25.37 -2.79
CA ALA A 220 -15.95 26.72 -2.49
C ALA A 220 -14.91 27.81 -2.81
N THR A 221 -13.63 27.48 -2.82
CA THR A 221 -12.55 28.48 -2.92
C THR A 221 -11.78 28.44 -4.24
N MET A 222 -11.77 27.27 -4.94
CA MET A 222 -10.95 27.07 -6.14
C MET A 222 -11.77 26.43 -7.26
N PRO A 223 -11.97 27.13 -8.41
CA PRO A 223 -12.62 26.53 -9.58
C PRO A 223 -11.90 25.29 -10.10
N GLY A 224 -12.65 24.28 -10.57
CA GLY A 224 -12.10 23.05 -11.16
C GLY A 224 -11.77 21.94 -10.14
N ALA A 225 -12.03 22.16 -8.83
CA ALA A 225 -11.69 21.19 -7.78
C ALA A 225 -12.34 19.78 -7.96
N LEU A 226 -13.45 19.70 -8.71
CA LEU A 226 -14.19 18.44 -8.93
C LEU A 226 -14.00 17.85 -10.33
N ASP A 227 -13.23 18.47 -11.21
CA ASP A 227 -13.05 18.04 -12.62
C ASP A 227 -12.38 16.66 -12.72
N PHE A 228 -11.61 16.26 -11.69
CA PHE A 228 -10.99 14.93 -11.62
C PHE A 228 -12.01 13.77 -11.68
N LEU A 229 -13.27 13.99 -11.31
CA LEU A 229 -14.33 12.97 -11.34
C LEU A 229 -14.63 12.50 -12.77
N SER A 230 -14.48 13.37 -13.77
CA SER A 230 -14.70 13.08 -15.19
C SER A 230 -13.42 12.68 -15.94
N ALA A 231 -12.24 13.03 -15.42
CA ALA A 231 -10.95 12.90 -16.10
C ALA A 231 -10.54 11.45 -16.42
N GLN A 232 -11.06 10.45 -15.70
CA GLN A 232 -10.66 9.05 -15.84
C GLN A 232 -11.38 8.29 -17.00
N GLY A 233 -12.44 8.85 -17.58
CA GLY A 233 -13.32 8.14 -18.50
C GLY A 233 -12.67 7.68 -19.81
N GLY A 234 -11.74 8.47 -20.33
CA GLY A 234 -11.11 8.27 -21.65
C GLY A 234 -9.82 7.45 -21.66
N ARG A 235 -9.33 6.98 -20.52
CA ARG A 235 -8.03 6.26 -20.43
C ARG A 235 -8.07 4.91 -21.13
N GLY A 236 -6.99 4.59 -21.85
CA GLY A 236 -6.73 3.31 -22.49
C GLY A 236 -6.02 2.31 -21.58
N THR A 237 -5.19 1.48 -22.18
CA THR A 237 -4.36 0.48 -21.48
C THR A 237 -2.91 0.96 -21.47
N GLU A 238 -2.37 1.28 -20.28
CA GLU A 238 -0.98 1.68 -20.10
C GLU A 238 -0.04 0.50 -20.37
N VAL A 239 1.11 0.78 -21.02
CA VAL A 239 2.06 -0.26 -21.48
C VAL A 239 2.62 -1.13 -20.35
N GLU A 240 2.64 -0.64 -19.12
CA GLU A 240 3.18 -1.33 -17.95
C GLU A 240 2.13 -2.14 -17.18
N SER A 241 0.84 -2.01 -17.51
CA SER A 241 -0.25 -2.71 -16.80
C SER A 241 -0.17 -4.23 -16.99
N VAL A 242 -0.81 -4.99 -16.08
CA VAL A 242 -0.90 -6.45 -16.25
C VAL A 242 -1.67 -6.80 -17.53
N SER A 243 -2.73 -6.06 -17.83
CA SER A 243 -3.56 -6.28 -19.02
C SER A 243 -2.83 -5.98 -20.34
N SER A 244 -1.82 -5.11 -20.33
CA SER A 244 -1.04 -4.78 -21.51
C SER A 244 -0.21 -5.93 -22.04
N LEU A 245 0.08 -6.96 -21.22
CA LEU A 245 0.84 -8.14 -21.68
C LEU A 245 0.18 -8.84 -22.85
N ALA A 246 -1.15 -8.81 -22.95
CA ALA A 246 -1.88 -9.34 -24.09
C ALA A 246 -1.58 -8.55 -25.37
N LEU A 247 -1.43 -7.22 -25.27
CA LEU A 247 -1.11 -6.34 -26.41
C LEU A 247 0.38 -6.44 -26.79
N HIS A 248 1.28 -6.54 -25.81
CA HIS A 248 2.69 -6.83 -26.08
C HIS A 248 2.85 -8.17 -26.81
N ALA A 249 2.13 -9.21 -26.38
CA ALA A 249 2.12 -10.50 -27.07
C ALA A 249 1.53 -10.36 -28.49
N ALA A 250 0.41 -9.66 -28.66
CA ALA A 250 -0.23 -9.47 -29.96
C ALA A 250 0.70 -8.78 -30.96
N ARG A 251 1.56 -7.82 -30.52
CA ARG A 251 2.57 -7.18 -31.37
C ARG A 251 3.58 -8.16 -31.94
N GLN A 252 3.91 -9.22 -31.22
CA GLN A 252 4.81 -10.27 -31.75
C GLN A 252 4.18 -11.06 -32.91
N PHE A 253 2.86 -11.00 -33.07
CA PHE A 253 2.08 -11.65 -34.12
C PHE A 253 1.50 -10.67 -35.16
N GLY A 254 2.11 -9.48 -35.28
CA GLY A 254 1.74 -8.51 -36.31
C GLY A 254 0.54 -7.60 -35.98
N TRP A 255 0.24 -7.40 -34.69
CA TRP A 255 -0.77 -6.40 -34.32
C TRP A 255 -0.29 -4.98 -34.67
N GLU A 256 -1.11 -4.25 -35.42
CA GLU A 256 -0.77 -2.97 -36.05
C GLU A 256 -1.05 -1.71 -35.20
N GLY A 257 -1.32 -1.86 -33.91
CA GLY A 257 -1.56 -0.72 -33.03
C GLY A 257 -0.28 0.04 -32.67
N GLN A 258 -0.47 1.22 -32.09
CA GLN A 258 0.59 2.15 -31.70
C GLN A 258 0.67 2.31 -30.18
N VAL A 259 1.79 2.83 -29.70
CA VAL A 259 1.95 3.33 -28.32
C VAL A 259 2.11 4.85 -28.39
N LEU A 260 1.26 5.57 -27.69
CA LEU A 260 1.23 7.04 -27.67
C LEU A 260 1.26 7.56 -26.22
N LEU A 261 1.88 8.73 -26.03
CA LEU A 261 1.78 9.46 -24.77
C LEU A 261 0.37 10.06 -24.64
N ARG A 262 -0.40 9.57 -23.68
CA ARG A 262 -1.75 10.05 -23.38
C ARG A 262 -1.94 10.11 -21.86
N TYR A 263 -2.62 11.14 -21.40
CA TYR A 263 -2.90 11.30 -19.95
C TYR A 263 -1.66 11.20 -19.04
N GLY A 264 -0.49 11.62 -19.53
CA GLY A 264 0.78 11.55 -18.80
C GLY A 264 1.40 10.15 -18.69
N SER A 265 0.94 9.18 -19.50
CA SER A 265 1.52 7.82 -19.57
C SER A 265 1.56 7.29 -21.01
N MET A 266 2.39 6.27 -21.25
CA MET A 266 2.45 5.59 -22.54
C MET A 266 1.33 4.57 -22.62
N GLU A 267 0.39 4.76 -23.55
CA GLU A 267 -0.80 3.91 -23.70
C GLU A 267 -0.84 3.26 -25.08
N PHE A 268 -1.33 2.02 -25.13
CA PHE A 268 -1.66 1.36 -26.40
C PHE A 268 -2.88 2.01 -27.05
N VAL A 269 -2.83 2.17 -28.36
CA VAL A 269 -3.90 2.71 -29.21
C VAL A 269 -4.04 1.83 -30.45
N GLY A 270 -5.24 1.33 -30.74
CA GLY A 270 -5.49 0.49 -31.90
C GLY A 270 -6.58 -0.56 -31.68
N PRO A 271 -6.72 -1.51 -32.62
CA PRO A 271 -7.74 -2.55 -32.55
C PRO A 271 -7.64 -3.39 -31.27
N GLY A 272 -8.77 -3.69 -30.63
CA GLY A 272 -8.83 -4.54 -29.44
C GLY A 272 -8.39 -3.89 -28.12
N VAL A 273 -7.74 -2.71 -28.11
CA VAL A 273 -7.29 -2.03 -26.88
C VAL A 273 -8.47 -1.73 -25.95
N ARG A 274 -9.60 -1.28 -26.50
CA ARG A 274 -10.82 -1.02 -25.73
C ARG A 274 -11.35 -2.29 -25.05
N THR A 275 -11.26 -3.43 -25.73
CA THR A 275 -11.67 -4.73 -25.16
C THR A 275 -10.76 -5.10 -23.99
N VAL A 276 -9.43 -5.00 -24.14
CA VAL A 276 -8.45 -5.26 -23.07
C VAL A 276 -8.69 -4.33 -21.87
N SER A 277 -8.90 -3.04 -22.14
CA SER A 277 -9.21 -2.04 -21.10
C SER A 277 -10.51 -2.37 -20.37
N ASN A 278 -11.57 -2.77 -21.08
CA ASN A 278 -12.85 -3.15 -20.47
C ASN A 278 -12.72 -4.42 -19.62
N VAL A 279 -11.95 -5.42 -20.07
CA VAL A 279 -11.66 -6.62 -19.28
C VAL A 279 -10.96 -6.24 -17.98
N ALA A 280 -9.97 -5.35 -18.01
CA ALA A 280 -9.31 -4.86 -16.81
C ALA A 280 -10.29 -4.18 -15.84
N VAL A 281 -11.22 -3.36 -16.34
CA VAL A 281 -12.26 -2.72 -15.52
C VAL A 281 -13.19 -3.76 -14.89
N VAL A 282 -13.61 -4.78 -15.65
CA VAL A 282 -14.44 -5.89 -15.13
C VAL A 282 -13.69 -6.68 -14.06
N LEU A 283 -12.40 -6.97 -14.27
CA LEU A 283 -11.55 -7.63 -13.27
C LEU A 283 -11.39 -6.79 -12.01
N THR A 284 -11.26 -5.46 -12.14
CA THR A 284 -11.23 -4.54 -11.00
C THR A 284 -12.57 -4.61 -10.22
N GLY A 285 -13.69 -4.57 -10.93
CA GLY A 285 -15.01 -4.74 -10.33
C GLY A 285 -15.17 -6.09 -9.62
N ALA A 286 -14.74 -7.18 -10.24
CA ALA A 286 -14.74 -8.51 -9.65
C ALA A 286 -13.83 -8.60 -8.40
N GLY A 287 -12.64 -8.00 -8.45
CA GLY A 287 -11.72 -7.92 -7.32
C GLY A 287 -12.32 -7.16 -6.13
N PHE A 288 -12.96 -6.02 -6.38
CA PHE A 288 -13.67 -5.28 -5.33
C PHE A 288 -14.90 -6.02 -4.83
N GLY A 289 -15.65 -6.69 -5.70
CA GLY A 289 -16.75 -7.60 -5.33
C GLY A 289 -16.26 -8.72 -4.40
N TRP A 290 -15.09 -9.31 -4.69
CA TRP A 290 -14.45 -10.28 -3.80
C TRP A 290 -14.08 -9.69 -2.45
N LEU A 291 -13.53 -8.46 -2.40
CA LEU A 291 -13.22 -7.77 -1.15
C LEU A 291 -14.48 -7.50 -0.32
N VAL A 292 -15.57 -7.12 -0.95
CA VAL A 292 -16.88 -6.96 -0.27
C VAL A 292 -17.37 -8.30 0.27
N LEU A 293 -17.32 -9.37 -0.54
CA LEU A 293 -17.69 -10.72 -0.11
C LEU A 293 -16.82 -11.18 1.06
N TRP A 294 -15.51 -10.96 0.99
CA TRP A 294 -14.60 -11.21 2.10
C TRP A 294 -15.05 -10.45 3.36
N ARG A 295 -15.32 -9.17 3.24
CA ARG A 295 -15.75 -8.31 4.36
C ARG A 295 -17.04 -8.81 5.02
N LEU A 296 -17.97 -9.35 4.24
CA LEU A 296 -19.23 -9.94 4.74
C LEU A 296 -18.98 -11.28 5.46
N ARG A 297 -18.02 -12.08 4.99
CA ARG A 297 -17.70 -13.43 5.50
C ARG A 297 -16.70 -13.44 6.64
N ALA A 298 -15.84 -12.43 6.78
CA ALA A 298 -14.83 -12.32 7.82
C ALA A 298 -15.47 -12.25 9.21
N ARG A 299 -15.02 -13.11 10.13
CA ARG A 299 -15.48 -13.21 11.53
C ARG A 299 -14.32 -13.06 12.51
N THR A 300 -13.11 -13.47 12.14
CA THR A 300 -11.93 -13.42 13.01
C THR A 300 -11.10 -12.19 12.67
N TRP A 301 -10.77 -11.40 13.68
CA TRP A 301 -10.04 -10.15 13.53
C TRP A 301 -8.81 -10.16 14.43
N THR A 302 -7.66 -9.85 13.89
CA THR A 302 -6.39 -9.67 14.61
C THR A 302 -5.92 -8.22 14.48
N PRO A 303 -4.97 -7.76 15.29
CA PRO A 303 -4.37 -6.43 15.12
C PRO A 303 -3.72 -6.21 13.76
N ALA A 304 -3.38 -7.28 13.03
CA ALA A 304 -2.81 -7.20 11.69
C ALA A 304 -3.84 -7.19 10.57
N THR A 305 -5.10 -7.55 10.85
CA THR A 305 -6.14 -7.69 9.81
C THR A 305 -6.32 -6.39 9.01
N VAL A 306 -6.23 -5.22 9.67
CA VAL A 306 -6.34 -3.92 8.98
C VAL A 306 -5.24 -3.76 7.93
N ALA A 307 -3.99 -4.03 8.30
CA ALA A 307 -2.85 -3.92 7.39
C ALA A 307 -2.86 -5.00 6.31
N ASP A 308 -3.16 -6.25 6.68
CA ASP A 308 -3.25 -7.37 5.74
C ASP A 308 -4.32 -7.14 4.68
N THR A 309 -5.46 -6.57 5.08
CA THR A 309 -6.55 -6.21 4.16
C THR A 309 -6.15 -5.05 3.26
N ALA A 310 -5.60 -3.97 3.83
CA ALA A 310 -5.16 -2.81 3.06
C ALA A 310 -4.15 -3.22 1.98
N PHE A 311 -3.14 -4.01 2.36
CA PHE A 311 -2.14 -4.53 1.44
C PHE A 311 -2.76 -5.40 0.33
N THR A 312 -3.65 -6.34 0.70
CA THR A 312 -4.35 -7.19 -0.26
C THR A 312 -5.25 -6.38 -1.19
N ALA A 313 -5.98 -5.40 -0.67
CA ALA A 313 -6.89 -4.57 -1.46
C ALA A 313 -6.14 -3.70 -2.48
N VAL A 314 -5.01 -3.11 -2.08
CA VAL A 314 -4.18 -2.32 -3.00
C VAL A 314 -3.49 -3.21 -4.02
N LEU A 315 -3.04 -4.42 -3.66
CA LEU A 315 -2.55 -5.41 -4.63
C LEU A 315 -3.63 -5.75 -5.67
N VAL A 316 -4.86 -6.07 -5.24
CA VAL A 316 -5.99 -6.34 -6.14
C VAL A 316 -6.21 -5.16 -7.07
N PHE A 317 -6.28 -3.95 -6.54
CA PHE A 317 -6.45 -2.73 -7.33
C PHE A 317 -5.34 -2.58 -8.38
N VAL A 318 -4.06 -2.69 -7.99
CA VAL A 318 -2.91 -2.49 -8.86
C VAL A 318 -2.87 -3.52 -9.99
N VAL A 319 -3.06 -4.81 -9.70
CA VAL A 319 -2.94 -5.86 -10.73
C VAL A 319 -4.13 -5.95 -11.67
N THR A 320 -5.30 -5.45 -11.27
CA THR A 320 -6.50 -5.45 -12.12
C THR A 320 -6.71 -4.13 -12.85
N SER A 321 -5.98 -3.07 -12.46
CA SER A 321 -6.07 -1.76 -13.10
C SER A 321 -5.56 -1.81 -14.55
N ARG A 322 -6.19 -1.03 -15.42
CA ARG A 322 -5.68 -0.74 -16.77
C ARG A 322 -4.46 0.19 -16.79
N VAL A 323 -4.11 0.74 -15.62
CA VAL A 323 -2.97 1.64 -15.40
C VAL A 323 -2.15 1.08 -14.24
N LEU A 324 -0.86 0.86 -14.48
CA LEU A 324 0.10 0.44 -13.46
C LEU A 324 1.41 1.17 -13.69
N SER A 325 1.56 2.30 -13.04
CA SER A 325 2.78 3.10 -13.13
C SER A 325 3.83 2.66 -12.10
N PRO A 326 5.14 2.85 -12.36
CA PRO A 326 6.25 2.41 -11.51
C PRO A 326 6.13 2.85 -10.05
N GLN A 327 5.67 4.08 -9.81
CA GLN A 327 5.50 4.65 -8.48
C GLN A 327 4.47 3.91 -7.60
N TYR A 328 3.57 3.11 -8.18
CA TYR A 328 2.60 2.33 -7.38
C TYR A 328 3.28 1.30 -6.49
N LEU A 329 4.48 0.88 -6.86
CA LEU A 329 5.26 -0.06 -6.04
C LEU A 329 5.66 0.54 -4.69
N VAL A 330 5.79 1.87 -4.57
CA VAL A 330 6.09 2.52 -3.29
C VAL A 330 4.95 2.34 -2.28
N TRP A 331 3.69 2.35 -2.74
CA TRP A 331 2.53 2.06 -1.90
C TRP A 331 2.60 0.64 -1.36
N LEU A 332 2.82 -0.30 -2.28
CA LEU A 332 2.90 -1.73 -1.95
C LEU A 332 4.06 -2.04 -1.01
N VAL A 333 5.23 -1.43 -1.21
CA VAL A 333 6.40 -1.55 -0.31
C VAL A 333 6.08 -1.00 1.07
N GLY A 334 5.42 0.17 1.15
CA GLY A 334 5.01 0.77 2.43
C GLY A 334 4.01 -0.10 3.19
N LEU A 335 2.98 -0.61 2.51
CA LEU A 335 1.98 -1.50 3.09
C LEU A 335 2.58 -2.86 3.50
N ALA A 336 3.47 -3.43 2.67
CA ALA A 336 4.23 -4.63 3.00
C ALA A 336 5.10 -4.43 4.24
N ALA A 337 5.78 -3.28 4.36
CA ALA A 337 6.58 -2.94 5.52
C ALA A 337 5.75 -2.90 6.82
N VAL A 338 4.53 -2.34 6.78
CA VAL A 338 3.61 -2.39 7.92
C VAL A 338 3.21 -3.83 8.24
N CYS A 339 2.82 -4.63 7.25
CA CYS A 339 2.48 -6.04 7.45
C CYS A 339 3.64 -6.82 8.09
N LEU A 340 4.86 -6.67 7.58
CA LEU A 340 6.07 -7.33 8.08
C LEU A 340 6.47 -6.87 9.49
N THR A 341 6.06 -5.67 9.92
CA THR A 341 6.25 -5.18 11.28
C THR A 341 5.29 -5.83 12.27
N LEU A 342 4.12 -6.31 11.83
CA LEU A 342 3.07 -6.87 12.67
C LEU A 342 3.21 -8.40 12.79
N ARG A 343 3.44 -8.91 14.03
CA ARG A 343 3.64 -10.35 14.28
C ARG A 343 2.47 -11.23 13.82
N ALA A 344 1.25 -10.72 13.94
CA ALA A 344 0.04 -11.46 13.59
C ALA A 344 -0.22 -11.48 12.06
N SER A 345 0.53 -10.70 11.27
CA SER A 345 0.39 -10.67 9.83
C SER A 345 0.83 -12.00 9.19
N ARG A 346 0.07 -12.41 8.19
CA ARG A 346 0.36 -13.58 7.35
C ARG A 346 0.96 -13.20 6.00
N GLN A 347 1.25 -11.90 5.76
CA GLN A 347 1.65 -11.38 4.45
C GLN A 347 3.17 -11.37 4.20
N ALA A 348 3.96 -12.18 4.92
CA ALA A 348 5.41 -12.15 4.78
C ALA A 348 5.89 -12.50 3.35
N LEU A 349 5.39 -13.60 2.76
CA LEU A 349 5.79 -13.98 1.40
C LEU A 349 5.31 -12.96 0.34
N PRO A 350 4.02 -12.56 0.28
CA PRO A 350 3.60 -11.51 -0.65
C PRO A 350 4.38 -10.21 -0.49
N GLY A 351 4.68 -9.82 0.76
CA GLY A 351 5.47 -8.60 1.03
C GLY A 351 6.87 -8.65 0.43
N TRP A 352 7.57 -9.78 0.53
CA TRP A 352 8.89 -9.92 -0.10
C TRP A 352 8.82 -10.05 -1.62
N LEU A 353 7.79 -10.68 -2.18
CA LEU A 353 7.56 -10.70 -3.63
C LEU A 353 7.38 -9.29 -4.18
N VAL A 354 6.69 -8.40 -3.45
CA VAL A 354 6.58 -6.98 -3.81
C VAL A 354 7.93 -6.26 -3.78
N VAL A 355 8.79 -6.54 -2.78
CA VAL A 355 10.14 -5.95 -2.72
C VAL A 355 10.99 -6.40 -3.92
N VAL A 356 10.90 -7.66 -4.34
CA VAL A 356 11.55 -8.15 -5.56
C VAL A 356 10.97 -7.47 -6.80
N ALA A 357 9.63 -7.35 -6.89
CA ALA A 357 8.96 -6.65 -7.98
C ALA A 357 9.38 -5.18 -8.08
N ALA A 358 9.65 -4.49 -6.95
CA ALA A 358 10.18 -3.13 -6.96
C ALA A 358 11.55 -3.04 -7.66
N GLY A 359 12.46 -4.00 -7.43
CA GLY A 359 13.74 -4.07 -8.13
C GLY A 359 13.59 -4.33 -9.63
N LEU A 360 12.66 -5.20 -10.02
CA LEU A 360 12.35 -5.42 -11.43
C LEU A 360 11.72 -4.19 -12.08
N THR A 361 10.92 -3.41 -11.32
CA THR A 361 10.35 -2.15 -11.81
C THR A 361 11.44 -1.14 -12.13
N GLN A 362 12.53 -1.05 -11.34
CA GLN A 362 13.66 -0.18 -11.66
C GLN A 362 14.37 -0.59 -12.96
N LEU A 363 14.44 -1.89 -13.24
CA LEU A 363 15.03 -2.39 -14.49
C LEU A 363 14.10 -2.13 -15.68
N GLU A 364 12.79 -2.27 -15.49
CA GLU A 364 11.79 -2.00 -16.52
C GLU A 364 11.66 -0.51 -16.79
N PHE A 365 11.52 0.31 -15.73
CA PHE A 365 11.47 1.76 -15.81
C PHE A 365 12.48 2.38 -14.81
N PRO A 366 13.41 3.18 -15.24
CA PRO A 366 13.59 3.75 -16.59
C PRO A 366 14.56 3.00 -17.51
N VAL A 367 15.25 1.92 -17.03
CA VAL A 367 16.43 1.36 -17.73
C VAL A 367 16.08 0.77 -19.10
N TRP A 368 15.02 -0.05 -19.19
CA TRP A 368 14.58 -0.69 -20.44
C TRP A 368 13.19 -0.23 -20.88
N PHE A 369 12.81 1.00 -20.52
CA PHE A 369 11.48 1.51 -20.86
C PHE A 369 11.26 1.69 -22.36
N ALA A 370 12.31 2.04 -23.11
CA ALA A 370 12.26 2.11 -24.56
C ALA A 370 11.88 0.75 -25.17
N ASP A 371 12.46 -0.36 -24.67
CA ASP A 371 12.11 -1.72 -25.10
C ASP A 371 10.65 -2.06 -24.77
N VAL A 372 10.14 -1.62 -23.62
CA VAL A 372 8.73 -1.81 -23.25
C VAL A 372 7.83 -1.07 -24.22
N VAL A 373 8.11 0.19 -24.53
CA VAL A 373 7.34 0.99 -25.49
C VAL A 373 7.38 0.38 -26.89
N ALA A 374 8.55 -0.10 -27.31
CA ALA A 374 8.71 -0.81 -28.59
C ALA A 374 8.11 -2.24 -28.57
N SER A 375 7.77 -2.78 -27.40
CA SER A 375 7.39 -4.21 -27.18
C SER A 375 8.51 -5.18 -27.55
N GLU A 376 9.75 -4.84 -27.23
CA GLU A 376 10.94 -5.62 -27.55
C GLU A 376 11.48 -6.40 -26.34
N GLY A 377 12.12 -7.51 -26.64
CA GLY A 377 12.83 -8.50 -25.87
C GLY A 377 12.97 -8.32 -24.37
N LYS A 378 14.03 -7.62 -23.91
CA LYS A 378 14.41 -7.56 -22.47
C LYS A 378 13.42 -6.80 -21.62
N GLY A 379 12.94 -5.64 -22.11
CA GLY A 379 12.01 -4.79 -21.38
C GLY A 379 10.69 -5.52 -21.13
N VAL A 380 10.11 -6.15 -22.16
CA VAL A 380 8.85 -6.92 -22.03
C VAL A 380 9.02 -8.15 -21.15
N LEU A 381 10.17 -8.84 -21.21
CA LEU A 381 10.43 -9.98 -20.34
C LEU A 381 10.45 -9.56 -18.87
N VAL A 382 11.16 -8.49 -18.51
CA VAL A 382 11.22 -7.98 -17.13
C VAL A 382 9.86 -7.50 -16.67
N LEU A 383 9.14 -6.76 -17.54
CA LEU A 383 7.76 -6.36 -17.29
C LEU A 383 6.85 -7.57 -17.00
N ALA A 384 6.93 -8.62 -17.83
CA ALA A 384 6.13 -9.83 -17.66
C ALA A 384 6.45 -10.53 -16.33
N VAL A 385 7.73 -10.71 -15.99
CA VAL A 385 8.14 -11.32 -14.71
C VAL A 385 7.65 -10.48 -13.53
N ARG A 386 7.82 -9.15 -13.56
CA ARG A 386 7.32 -8.22 -12.55
C ARG A 386 5.80 -8.36 -12.36
N ASN A 387 5.05 -8.35 -13.45
CA ASN A 387 3.59 -8.47 -13.43
C ASN A 387 3.13 -9.82 -12.88
N VAL A 388 3.77 -10.93 -13.28
CA VAL A 388 3.49 -12.27 -12.74
C VAL A 388 3.76 -12.32 -11.24
N LEU A 389 4.88 -11.75 -10.75
CA LEU A 389 5.16 -11.69 -9.31
C LEU A 389 4.08 -10.93 -8.55
N LEU A 390 3.58 -9.82 -9.08
CA LEU A 390 2.50 -9.04 -8.46
C LEU A 390 1.17 -9.83 -8.44
N VAL A 391 0.83 -10.52 -9.52
CA VAL A 391 -0.35 -11.40 -9.56
C VAL A 391 -0.23 -12.54 -8.54
N VAL A 392 0.91 -13.21 -8.49
CA VAL A 392 1.19 -14.29 -7.51
C VAL A 392 1.10 -13.75 -6.09
N ALA A 393 1.71 -12.58 -5.82
CA ALA A 393 1.61 -11.93 -4.52
C ALA A 393 0.16 -11.64 -4.13
N THR A 394 -0.65 -11.16 -5.10
CA THR A 394 -2.08 -10.85 -4.90
C THR A 394 -2.88 -12.11 -4.55
N VAL A 395 -2.71 -13.18 -5.30
CA VAL A 395 -3.40 -14.46 -5.04
C VAL A 395 -3.03 -15.01 -3.67
N ILE A 396 -1.73 -15.04 -3.33
CA ILE A 396 -1.26 -15.54 -2.03
C ILE A 396 -1.80 -14.65 -0.91
N ALA A 397 -1.76 -13.32 -1.06
CA ALA A 397 -2.28 -12.38 -0.08
C ALA A 397 -3.78 -12.59 0.16
N GLY A 398 -4.57 -12.72 -0.91
CA GLY A 398 -6.00 -12.98 -0.84
C GLY A 398 -6.33 -14.31 -0.14
N VAL A 399 -5.66 -15.39 -0.53
CA VAL A 399 -5.86 -16.72 0.09
C VAL A 399 -5.51 -16.69 1.58
N ARG A 400 -4.40 -16.03 1.96
CA ARG A 400 -3.99 -15.92 3.36
C ARG A 400 -4.94 -15.06 4.17
N LEU A 401 -5.40 -13.94 3.61
CA LEU A 401 -6.40 -13.09 4.24
C LEU A 401 -7.70 -13.86 4.48
N TRP A 402 -8.20 -14.56 3.46
CA TRP A 402 -9.41 -15.37 3.57
C TRP A 402 -9.28 -16.46 4.65
N ARG A 403 -8.21 -17.26 4.57
CA ARG A 403 -7.99 -18.38 5.52
C ARG A 403 -7.77 -17.95 6.96
N SER A 404 -7.27 -16.73 7.20
CA SER A 404 -7.02 -16.22 8.55
C SER A 404 -8.24 -15.56 9.18
N THR A 405 -9.25 -15.16 8.38
CA THR A 405 -10.36 -14.33 8.86
C THR A 405 -11.74 -14.94 8.66
N VAL A 406 -11.89 -15.87 7.69
CA VAL A 406 -13.16 -16.54 7.38
C VAL A 406 -13.15 -17.93 8.03
N PRO A 407 -14.08 -18.26 8.92
CA PRO A 407 -14.18 -19.58 9.50
C PRO A 407 -14.40 -20.65 8.42
N ARG A 408 -13.72 -21.78 8.53
CA ARG A 408 -14.10 -22.96 7.76
C ARG A 408 -15.48 -23.40 8.19
N ALA A 409 -16.36 -23.76 7.26
CA ALA A 409 -17.57 -24.49 7.61
C ALA A 409 -17.13 -25.69 8.44
N ALA A 410 -17.66 -25.81 9.66
CA ALA A 410 -17.40 -26.97 10.48
C ALA A 410 -17.84 -28.18 9.68
N GLY A 411 -16.86 -28.91 9.14
CA GLY A 411 -17.12 -30.22 8.57
C GLY A 411 -17.81 -31.02 9.65
N GLY A 412 -19.01 -31.48 9.37
CA GLY A 412 -19.86 -32.13 10.36
C GLY A 412 -19.09 -33.17 11.14
N THR A 413 -18.69 -32.83 12.33
CA THR A 413 -18.36 -33.82 13.35
C THR A 413 -19.66 -34.56 13.59
N ARG A 414 -19.76 -35.77 12.99
CA ARG A 414 -20.77 -36.73 13.44
C ARG A 414 -20.73 -36.72 14.96
N PRO A 415 -21.87 -36.54 15.64
CA PRO A 415 -21.89 -36.67 17.09
C PRO A 415 -21.35 -38.07 17.38
N VAL A 416 -20.23 -38.11 18.11
CA VAL A 416 -19.74 -39.34 18.69
C VAL A 416 -20.91 -39.85 19.54
N ARG A 417 -21.59 -40.90 19.06
CA ARG A 417 -22.59 -41.63 19.87
C ARG A 417 -21.85 -41.98 21.15
N SER A 418 -22.26 -41.33 22.25
CA SER A 418 -21.88 -41.70 23.57
C SER A 418 -22.23 -43.19 23.72
N ALA A 419 -21.19 -44.03 23.72
CA ALA A 419 -21.35 -45.43 24.09
C ALA A 419 -21.90 -45.43 25.51
N SER A 420 -23.14 -45.87 25.66
CA SER A 420 -23.75 -46.13 26.94
C SER A 420 -22.88 -47.14 27.70
N LEU A 421 -22.27 -46.68 28.77
CA LEU A 421 -21.60 -47.55 29.73
C LEU A 421 -22.64 -48.55 30.28
N PRO A 422 -22.30 -49.84 30.40
CA PRO A 422 -23.20 -50.84 31.00
C PRO A 422 -23.38 -50.50 32.48
N ARG A 423 -24.63 -50.46 32.96
CA ARG A 423 -24.99 -50.40 34.39
C ARG A 423 -24.47 -51.65 35.07
N SER A 424 -23.48 -51.46 35.94
CA SER A 424 -23.07 -52.52 36.90
C SER A 424 -24.10 -52.49 38.07
N THR A 425 -24.90 -53.54 38.13
CA THR A 425 -25.67 -53.94 39.33
C THR A 425 -24.75 -54.73 40.26
N ALA A 426 -24.32 -54.14 41.34
CA ALA A 426 -23.86 -54.88 42.49
C ALA A 426 -24.23 -54.08 43.77
N GLY A 427 -25.24 -54.55 44.43
CA GLY A 427 -25.53 -54.09 45.77
C GLY A 427 -24.56 -54.70 46.77
N VAL A 428 -24.26 -53.99 47.85
CA VAL A 428 -23.95 -54.55 49.17
C VAL A 428 -24.10 -53.43 50.25
N THR A 429 -25.08 -53.57 51.06
CA THR A 429 -25.28 -53.31 52.52
C THR A 429 -24.32 -52.33 53.25
N ALA A 430 -24.99 -51.43 53.98
CA ALA A 430 -24.41 -50.65 55.12
C ALA A 430 -24.09 -51.51 56.35
N PRO A 431 -23.30 -51.02 57.28
CA PRO A 431 -23.91 -50.59 58.54
C PRO A 431 -23.37 -49.27 59.12
N ALA A 432 -24.18 -48.71 59.99
CA ALA A 432 -24.01 -47.50 60.75
C ALA A 432 -23.04 -47.59 61.92
N ALA A 433 -22.56 -46.53 62.41
CA ALA A 433 -22.24 -46.04 63.75
C ALA A 433 -21.23 -44.88 63.61
N ASP A 434 -21.27 -43.84 64.22
CA ASP A 434 -21.81 -43.21 65.42
C ASP A 434 -20.80 -42.12 65.86
N LEU A 435 -21.30 -40.95 66.18
CA LEU A 435 -20.91 -40.07 67.26
C LEU A 435 -19.59 -39.27 67.31
N HIS A 436 -19.87 -38.05 67.55
CA HIS A 436 -19.30 -37.07 68.49
C HIS A 436 -18.40 -35.91 67.94
N ARG A 437 -19.07 -34.73 67.97
CA ARG A 437 -18.78 -33.54 68.81
C ARG A 437 -17.36 -32.98 68.93
N ARG A 438 -17.31 -31.76 68.68
CA ARG A 438 -16.87 -30.53 69.42
C ARG A 438 -16.19 -29.57 68.43
N ALA A 439 -16.67 -28.43 68.29
CA ALA A 439 -16.81 -27.21 69.07
C ALA A 439 -15.51 -26.42 69.25
N SER A 440 -15.67 -25.12 68.86
CA SER A 440 -14.91 -23.93 69.30
C SER A 440 -13.49 -23.81 68.75
N GLY A 441 -13.15 -22.69 68.17
CA GLY A 441 -13.10 -21.32 68.57
C GLY A 441 -11.78 -20.71 68.16
N ARG A 442 -11.86 -19.65 67.57
CA ARG A 442 -11.19 -18.36 67.50
C ARG A 442 -10.90 -17.94 66.08
#